data_d03b851ed34f5f383296dfc13e559fde
#
_entry.id   d03b851ed34f5f383296dfc13e559fde
#
_cell.length_a   1.000
_cell.length_b   1.000
_cell.length_c   1.000
_cell.angle_alpha   90.00
_cell.angle_beta   90.00
_cell.angle_gamma   90.00
#
_symmetry.space_group_name_H-M   'P 1'
#
loop_
_entity.id
_entity.type
_entity.pdbx_description
1 polymer ?
#
loop_
_entity_poly.entity_id
_entity_poly.type
_entity_poly.pdbx_seq_one_letter_code
_entity_poly.pdbx_strand_id
1 'polypeptide(L)'
;MGFYTVYKKQKEYRYMKKTIKRKQKLGIRIGVGCALVITVILLAVQGVSNLTKKPVDTSEGIAYIKGKESADAKTIEQKIKQLDKKDGTGASSDTRSMKERYSGAVVMGDSIAASFTEYDVLNTSSVVAKIGIHFSELDDQIEQAKQLDPQIVFLAYGMNDVTKTNGDVDKFIKDYSDVIKKIQKAMPDAHIFVNAVFPVQESAVEKEPALANIAAYNEKLEAMCEKKQIGYI
;
A
#
# COMPACT_ATOMS: atom_id res chain seq x y z
N MET A 1 36.54 69.37 -42.84
CA MET A 1 37.30 68.29 -42.14
C MET A 1 36.46 67.40 -41.17
N GLY A 2 35.28 67.75 -40.78
CA GLY A 2 34.46 67.00 -39.76
C GLY A 2 33.74 65.78 -40.27
N PHE A 3 33.25 65.73 -41.48
CA PHE A 3 32.40 64.61 -41.99
C PHE A 3 33.11 63.26 -42.15
N TYR A 4 34.42 63.29 -42.54
CA TYR A 4 35.18 62.10 -42.73
C TYR A 4 35.48 61.34 -41.44
N THR A 5 35.66 62.07 -40.35
CA THR A 5 35.96 61.52 -39.01
C THR A 5 34.76 60.85 -38.41
N VAL A 6 33.56 61.43 -38.62
CA VAL A 6 32.32 60.86 -38.15
C VAL A 6 31.97 59.57 -38.88
N TYR A 7 32.12 59.52 -40.18
CA TYR A 7 31.90 58.33 -41.01
C TYR A 7 32.86 57.16 -40.64
N LYS A 8 34.13 57.46 -40.36
CA LYS A 8 35.11 56.46 -39.93
C LYS A 8 34.75 55.88 -38.58
N LYS A 9 34.34 56.66 -37.57
CA LYS A 9 33.90 56.22 -36.27
C LYS A 9 32.64 55.36 -36.37
N GLN A 10 31.68 55.71 -37.21
CA GLN A 10 30.46 54.92 -37.39
C GLN A 10 30.73 53.54 -38.03
N LYS A 11 31.72 53.45 -38.97
CA LYS A 11 32.11 52.19 -39.59
C LYS A 11 32.83 51.28 -38.61
N GLU A 12 33.70 51.82 -37.76
CA GLU A 12 34.38 51.07 -36.68
C GLU A 12 33.40 50.58 -35.62
N TYR A 13 32.42 51.37 -35.23
CA TYR A 13 31.37 50.96 -34.28
C TYR A 13 30.52 49.80 -34.84
N ARG A 14 30.13 49.88 -36.12
CA ARG A 14 29.40 48.76 -36.75
C ARG A 14 30.23 47.49 -36.83
N TYR A 15 31.51 47.62 -37.09
CA TYR A 15 32.43 46.46 -37.16
C TYR A 15 32.60 45.84 -35.78
N MET A 16 32.83 46.60 -34.73
CA MET A 16 32.89 46.11 -33.35
C MET A 16 31.60 45.44 -32.93
N LYS A 17 30.45 46.04 -33.17
CA LYS A 17 29.16 45.45 -32.83
C LYS A 17 28.92 44.11 -33.53
N LYS A 18 29.36 43.98 -34.77
CA LYS A 18 29.27 42.73 -35.56
C LYS A 18 30.20 41.63 -35.01
N THR A 19 31.38 42.01 -34.55
CA THR A 19 32.38 41.12 -33.96
C THR A 19 31.92 40.60 -32.59
N ILE A 20 31.38 41.48 -31.75
CA ILE A 20 30.84 41.12 -30.44
C ILE A 20 29.68 40.12 -30.61
N LYS A 21 28.73 40.41 -31.52
CA LYS A 21 27.60 39.47 -31.80
C LYS A 21 28.08 38.10 -32.30
N ARG A 22 29.15 38.06 -33.09
CA ARG A 22 29.75 36.78 -33.56
C ARG A 22 30.37 36.00 -32.41
N LYS A 23 31.15 36.69 -31.53
CA LYS A 23 31.75 36.04 -30.36
C LYS A 23 30.66 35.53 -29.37
N GLN A 24 29.58 36.29 -29.14
CA GLN A 24 28.46 35.84 -28.31
C GLN A 24 27.75 34.60 -28.89
N LYS A 25 27.49 34.59 -30.21
CA LYS A 25 26.87 33.41 -30.87
C LYS A 25 27.80 32.19 -30.83
N LEU A 26 29.12 32.40 -30.94
CA LEU A 26 30.09 31.31 -30.83
C LEU A 26 30.13 30.77 -29.40
N GLY A 27 30.15 31.63 -28.37
CA GLY A 27 30.11 31.22 -26.98
C GLY A 27 28.85 30.43 -26.61
N ILE A 28 27.69 30.86 -27.11
CA ILE A 28 26.40 30.12 -26.89
C ILE A 28 26.47 28.74 -27.57
N ARG A 29 26.98 28.63 -28.78
CA ARG A 29 27.10 27.35 -29.50
C ARG A 29 28.05 26.37 -28.79
N ILE A 30 29.18 26.89 -28.27
CA ILE A 30 30.12 26.08 -27.50
C ILE A 30 29.45 25.64 -26.17
N GLY A 31 28.77 26.54 -25.46
CA GLY A 31 28.06 26.22 -24.21
C GLY A 31 27.00 25.15 -24.41
N VAL A 32 26.19 25.25 -25.45
CA VAL A 32 25.15 24.22 -25.77
C VAL A 32 25.83 22.89 -26.15
N GLY A 33 26.92 22.92 -26.90
CA GLY A 33 27.67 21.70 -27.23
C GLY A 33 28.23 21.00 -25.98
N CYS A 34 28.84 21.76 -25.07
CA CYS A 34 29.36 21.22 -23.82
C CYS A 34 28.24 20.64 -22.95
N ALA A 35 27.07 21.31 -22.84
CA ALA A 35 25.93 20.83 -22.07
C ALA A 35 25.42 19.50 -22.64
N LEU A 36 25.30 19.36 -23.95
CA LEU A 36 24.90 18.11 -24.60
C LEU A 36 25.87 16.96 -24.33
N VAL A 37 27.18 17.22 -24.40
CA VAL A 37 28.19 16.18 -24.10
C VAL A 37 28.09 15.73 -22.63
N ILE A 38 27.95 16.67 -21.70
CA ILE A 38 27.78 16.35 -20.27
C ILE A 38 26.51 15.49 -20.06
N THR A 39 25.39 15.84 -20.70
CA THR A 39 24.16 15.07 -20.59
C THR A 39 24.32 13.65 -21.10
N VAL A 40 24.98 13.46 -22.23
CA VAL A 40 25.27 12.12 -22.79
C VAL A 40 26.16 11.31 -21.86
N ILE A 41 27.19 11.92 -21.27
CA ILE A 41 28.05 11.23 -20.30
C ILE A 41 27.27 10.81 -19.06
N LEU A 42 26.40 11.68 -18.51
CA LEU A 42 25.57 11.35 -17.35
C LEU A 42 24.61 10.21 -17.65
N LEU A 43 23.97 10.21 -18.82
CA LEU A 43 23.09 9.12 -19.24
C LEU A 43 23.86 7.80 -19.45
N ALA A 44 25.07 7.86 -20.00
CA ALA A 44 25.93 6.69 -20.16
C ALA A 44 26.35 6.11 -18.80
N VAL A 45 26.73 6.95 -17.84
CA VAL A 45 27.10 6.54 -16.47
C VAL A 45 25.91 5.91 -15.75
N GLN A 46 24.69 6.47 -15.87
CA GLN A 46 23.47 5.88 -15.31
C GLN A 46 23.13 4.54 -15.99
N GLY A 47 23.28 4.45 -17.29
CA GLY A 47 23.08 3.20 -18.04
C GLY A 47 24.03 2.09 -17.59
N VAL A 48 25.31 2.37 -17.45
CA VAL A 48 26.32 1.42 -16.97
C VAL A 48 26.07 1.03 -15.51
N SER A 49 25.71 1.98 -14.65
CA SER A 49 25.37 1.73 -13.24
C SER A 49 24.18 0.77 -13.08
N ASN A 50 23.19 0.85 -13.97
CA ASN A 50 22.05 -0.07 -13.95
C ASN A 50 22.38 -1.47 -14.50
N LEU A 51 23.29 -1.55 -15.46
CA LEU A 51 23.74 -2.82 -16.04
C LEU A 51 24.73 -3.59 -15.14
N THR A 52 25.42 -2.91 -14.24
CA THR A 52 26.39 -3.52 -13.32
C THR A 52 25.81 -3.94 -11.98
N LYS A 53 24.52 -3.64 -11.70
CA LYS A 53 23.83 -4.20 -10.53
C LYS A 53 23.67 -5.71 -10.74
N LYS A 54 24.55 -6.48 -10.10
CA LYS A 54 24.38 -7.94 -10.05
C LYS A 54 23.00 -8.20 -9.41
N PRO A 55 22.17 -9.10 -10.00
CA PRO A 55 20.97 -9.53 -9.34
C PRO A 55 21.36 -10.07 -7.96
N VAL A 56 20.69 -9.60 -6.93
CA VAL A 56 20.89 -10.12 -5.57
C VAL A 56 20.43 -11.57 -5.60
N ASP A 57 21.35 -12.49 -5.30
CA ASP A 57 20.99 -13.91 -5.17
C ASP A 57 20.16 -14.07 -3.91
N THR A 58 18.87 -14.28 -4.08
CA THR A 58 17.90 -14.50 -3.00
C THR A 58 17.60 -15.98 -2.77
N SER A 59 18.32 -16.89 -3.45
CA SER A 59 18.07 -18.34 -3.40
C SER A 59 18.19 -18.93 -2.00
N GLU A 60 19.18 -18.50 -1.22
CA GLU A 60 19.34 -18.91 0.18
C GLU A 60 18.20 -18.39 1.07
N GLY A 61 17.77 -17.12 0.87
CA GLY A 61 16.65 -16.54 1.60
C GLY A 61 15.34 -17.25 1.30
N ILE A 62 15.09 -17.55 0.03
CA ILE A 62 13.90 -18.31 -0.40
C ILE A 62 13.92 -19.73 0.15
N ALA A 63 15.07 -20.40 0.13
CA ALA A 63 15.22 -21.75 0.70
C ALA A 63 15.00 -21.75 2.22
N TYR A 64 15.51 -20.75 2.93
CA TYR A 64 15.27 -20.56 4.36
C TYR A 64 13.79 -20.35 4.69
N ILE A 65 13.12 -19.46 3.97
CA ILE A 65 11.68 -19.17 4.15
C ILE A 65 10.86 -20.43 3.88
N LYS A 66 11.07 -21.11 2.74
CA LYS A 66 10.38 -22.38 2.40
C LYS A 66 10.63 -23.47 3.43
N GLY A 67 11.86 -23.56 3.96
CA GLY A 67 12.20 -24.52 5.02
C GLY A 67 11.46 -24.22 6.33
N LYS A 68 11.31 -22.94 6.68
CA LYS A 68 10.56 -22.50 7.88
C LYS A 68 9.05 -22.65 7.70
N GLU A 69 8.50 -22.24 6.56
CA GLU A 69 7.08 -22.39 6.25
C GLU A 69 6.64 -23.85 6.28
N SER A 70 7.42 -24.77 5.68
CA SER A 70 7.09 -26.20 5.68
C SER A 70 7.25 -26.86 7.05
N ALA A 71 8.21 -26.42 7.87
CA ALA A 71 8.40 -26.93 9.22
C ALA A 71 7.31 -26.42 10.18
N ASP A 72 6.96 -25.13 10.08
CA ASP A 72 5.98 -24.49 10.94
C ASP A 72 4.55 -24.95 10.60
N ALA A 73 4.20 -25.06 9.32
CA ALA A 73 2.91 -25.57 8.87
C ALA A 73 2.66 -27.00 9.37
N LYS A 74 3.64 -27.92 9.27
CA LYS A 74 3.52 -29.29 9.79
C LYS A 74 3.36 -29.34 11.31
N THR A 75 4.08 -28.48 12.02
CA THR A 75 3.99 -28.41 13.50
C THR A 75 2.64 -27.86 13.92
N ILE A 76 2.13 -26.85 13.21
CA ILE A 76 0.80 -26.26 13.45
C ILE A 76 -0.30 -27.29 13.13
N GLU A 77 -0.23 -27.96 11.98
CA GLU A 77 -1.18 -29.04 11.64
C GLU A 77 -1.19 -30.16 12.67
N GLN A 78 -0.02 -30.56 13.17
CA GLN A 78 0.07 -31.59 14.22
C GLN A 78 -0.53 -31.10 15.55
N LYS A 79 -0.34 -29.84 15.92
CA LYS A 79 -0.95 -29.24 17.10
C LYS A 79 -2.45 -29.12 16.95
N ILE A 80 -2.95 -28.69 15.80
CA ILE A 80 -4.39 -28.63 15.50
C ILE A 80 -4.99 -30.04 15.62
N LYS A 81 -4.41 -31.05 14.99
CA LYS A 81 -4.87 -32.45 15.09
C LYS A 81 -4.80 -33.02 16.51
N GLN A 82 -3.87 -32.54 17.35
CA GLN A 82 -3.79 -32.94 18.76
C GLN A 82 -4.87 -32.24 19.61
N LEU A 83 -5.17 -30.98 19.33
CA LEU A 83 -6.25 -30.22 19.98
C LEU A 83 -7.61 -30.82 19.61
N ASP A 84 -7.86 -31.09 18.36
CA ASP A 84 -9.11 -31.76 17.88
C ASP A 84 -9.34 -33.11 18.53
N LYS A 85 -8.27 -33.86 18.85
CA LYS A 85 -8.34 -35.13 19.59
C LYS A 85 -8.58 -34.96 21.08
N LYS A 86 -8.23 -33.81 21.66
CA LYS A 86 -8.25 -33.58 23.12
C LYS A 86 -9.61 -33.03 23.59
N ASP A 87 -10.32 -32.33 22.74
CA ASP A 87 -11.58 -31.68 23.09
C ASP A 87 -12.82 -32.59 23.00
N GLY A 88 -12.66 -33.86 22.57
CA GLY A 88 -13.72 -34.88 22.65
C GLY A 88 -15.07 -34.53 21.98
N THR A 89 -15.19 -33.34 21.49
CA THR A 89 -16.33 -32.90 20.66
C THR A 89 -15.95 -33.22 19.23
N GLY A 90 -16.55 -34.28 18.69
CA GLY A 90 -16.36 -34.72 17.32
C GLY A 90 -16.69 -33.61 16.31
N ALA A 91 -15.78 -32.67 16.21
CA ALA A 91 -15.71 -31.78 15.08
C ALA A 91 -15.32 -32.68 13.90
N SER A 92 -16.29 -33.05 13.09
CA SER A 92 -16.05 -33.67 11.81
C SER A 92 -15.01 -32.76 11.12
N SER A 93 -13.89 -33.36 10.69
CA SER A 93 -12.86 -32.63 9.96
C SER A 93 -13.58 -31.95 8.77
N ASP A 94 -13.82 -30.66 8.89
CA ASP A 94 -14.44 -29.91 7.82
C ASP A 94 -13.50 -29.94 6.62
N THR A 95 -13.80 -30.80 5.66
CA THR A 95 -13.01 -31.02 4.45
C THR A 95 -13.28 -29.98 3.37
N ARG A 96 -14.19 -29.04 3.63
CA ARG A 96 -14.49 -27.95 2.69
C ARG A 96 -13.27 -27.07 2.46
N SER A 97 -13.06 -26.65 1.22
CA SER A 97 -12.06 -25.65 0.88
C SER A 97 -12.37 -24.29 1.58
N MET A 98 -11.36 -23.42 1.67
CA MET A 98 -11.58 -22.05 2.20
C MET A 98 -12.69 -21.32 1.42
N LYS A 99 -12.71 -21.49 0.10
CA LYS A 99 -13.75 -20.89 -0.77
C LYS A 99 -15.17 -21.35 -0.41
N GLU A 100 -15.33 -22.63 -0.08
CA GLU A 100 -16.62 -23.19 0.33
C GLU A 100 -17.03 -22.75 1.74
N ARG A 101 -16.06 -22.63 2.67
CA ARG A 101 -16.32 -22.16 4.05
C ARG A 101 -16.78 -20.71 4.09
N TYR A 102 -16.28 -19.87 3.18
CA TYR A 102 -16.64 -18.46 3.06
C TYR A 102 -17.81 -18.22 2.08
N SER A 103 -18.50 -19.29 1.64
CA SER A 103 -19.73 -19.14 0.88
C SER A 103 -20.81 -18.46 1.73
N GLY A 104 -21.39 -17.36 1.24
CA GLY A 104 -22.34 -16.52 1.99
C GLY A 104 -21.70 -15.56 2.99
N ALA A 105 -20.37 -15.51 3.04
CA ALA A 105 -19.64 -14.49 3.79
C ALA A 105 -18.90 -13.53 2.86
N VAL A 106 -18.73 -12.29 3.29
CA VAL A 106 -17.94 -11.29 2.58
C VAL A 106 -16.86 -10.71 3.50
N VAL A 107 -15.63 -10.69 3.03
CA VAL A 107 -14.54 -9.95 3.65
C VAL A 107 -14.46 -8.57 2.99
N MET A 108 -14.74 -7.53 3.73
CA MET A 108 -14.58 -6.14 3.33
C MET A 108 -13.25 -5.61 3.89
N GLY A 109 -12.43 -4.98 3.04
CA GLY A 109 -11.13 -4.55 3.52
C GLY A 109 -10.32 -3.67 2.58
N ASP A 110 -9.07 -3.48 2.96
CA ASP A 110 -8.07 -2.73 2.21
C ASP A 110 -7.18 -3.65 1.35
N SER A 111 -5.92 -3.25 1.12
CA SER A 111 -4.95 -4.02 0.33
C SER A 111 -4.67 -5.42 0.89
N ILE A 112 -4.78 -5.60 2.20
CA ILE A 112 -4.55 -6.92 2.83
C ILE A 112 -5.70 -7.86 2.45
N ALA A 113 -6.94 -7.40 2.52
CA ALA A 113 -8.09 -8.19 2.11
C ALA A 113 -8.11 -8.46 0.58
N ALA A 114 -7.63 -7.52 -0.24
CA ALA A 114 -7.51 -7.71 -1.69
C ALA A 114 -6.62 -8.91 -2.06
N SER A 115 -5.63 -9.21 -1.23
CA SER A 115 -4.73 -10.35 -1.45
C SER A 115 -5.45 -11.71 -1.44
N PHE A 116 -6.59 -11.85 -0.77
CA PHE A 116 -7.34 -13.10 -0.77
C PHE A 116 -7.85 -13.51 -2.15
N THR A 117 -8.17 -12.55 -3.02
CA THR A 117 -8.50 -12.82 -4.41
C THR A 117 -7.28 -12.91 -5.30
N GLU A 118 -6.27 -12.10 -5.05
CA GLU A 118 -5.03 -12.10 -5.82
C GLU A 118 -4.27 -13.43 -5.73
N TYR A 119 -4.26 -14.03 -4.53
CA TYR A 119 -3.64 -15.36 -4.29
C TYR A 119 -4.64 -16.53 -4.37
N ASP A 120 -5.82 -16.29 -4.92
CA ASP A 120 -6.86 -17.34 -5.13
C ASP A 120 -7.27 -18.07 -3.84
N VAL A 121 -7.19 -17.41 -2.68
CA VAL A 121 -7.60 -17.97 -1.38
C VAL A 121 -9.11 -18.00 -1.24
N LEU A 122 -9.78 -16.92 -1.63
CA LEU A 122 -11.24 -16.78 -1.61
C LEU A 122 -11.77 -16.45 -3.00
N ASN A 123 -13.07 -16.72 -3.21
CA ASN A 123 -13.76 -16.31 -4.43
C ASN A 123 -13.91 -14.78 -4.48
N THR A 124 -13.94 -14.21 -5.68
CA THR A 124 -14.21 -12.78 -5.89
C THR A 124 -15.55 -12.33 -5.32
N SER A 125 -16.54 -13.21 -5.26
CA SER A 125 -17.84 -12.96 -4.62
C SER A 125 -17.79 -12.93 -3.08
N SER A 126 -16.68 -13.32 -2.48
CA SER A 126 -16.47 -13.30 -1.02
C SER A 126 -15.53 -12.20 -0.57
N VAL A 127 -15.07 -11.31 -1.47
CA VAL A 127 -14.12 -10.24 -1.13
C VAL A 127 -14.55 -8.92 -1.78
N VAL A 128 -14.71 -7.89 -0.96
CA VAL A 128 -14.92 -6.50 -1.39
C VAL A 128 -13.81 -5.64 -0.82
N ALA A 129 -12.76 -5.45 -1.60
CA ALA A 129 -11.55 -4.80 -1.12
C ALA A 129 -10.99 -3.78 -2.12
N LYS A 130 -10.28 -2.76 -1.60
CA LYS A 130 -9.62 -1.75 -2.42
C LYS A 130 -8.32 -1.29 -1.76
N ILE A 131 -7.25 -1.29 -2.54
CA ILE A 131 -5.92 -0.85 -2.07
C ILE A 131 -5.96 0.61 -1.64
N GLY A 132 -5.40 0.90 -0.46
CA GLY A 132 -5.23 2.26 0.05
C GLY A 132 -6.51 2.95 0.53
N ILE A 133 -7.63 2.24 0.64
CA ILE A 133 -8.91 2.82 1.04
C ILE A 133 -8.93 3.24 2.51
N HIS A 134 -9.66 4.30 2.79
CA HIS A 134 -9.90 4.84 4.13
C HIS A 134 -11.39 4.76 4.52
N PHE A 135 -11.68 4.86 5.82
CA PHE A 135 -13.05 4.84 6.36
C PHE A 135 -14.00 5.86 5.71
N SER A 136 -13.45 7.00 5.25
CA SER A 136 -14.24 8.05 4.58
C SER A 136 -14.69 7.72 3.16
N GLU A 137 -14.23 6.59 2.59
CA GLU A 137 -14.38 6.26 1.15
C GLU A 137 -15.13 4.94 0.91
N LEU A 138 -15.77 4.37 1.95
CA LEU A 138 -16.33 3.01 1.92
C LEU A 138 -17.72 2.89 1.29
N ASP A 139 -18.35 3.98 0.87
CA ASP A 139 -19.75 3.94 0.43
C ASP A 139 -19.95 3.01 -0.78
N ASP A 140 -19.05 3.03 -1.76
CA ASP A 140 -19.09 2.11 -2.92
C ASP A 140 -18.88 0.64 -2.52
N GLN A 141 -17.97 0.37 -1.57
CA GLN A 141 -17.74 -0.99 -1.08
C GLN A 141 -18.93 -1.53 -0.28
N ILE A 142 -19.58 -0.67 0.51
CA ILE A 142 -20.79 -1.04 1.25
C ILE A 142 -21.91 -1.42 0.27
N GLU A 143 -22.09 -0.66 -0.80
CA GLU A 143 -23.10 -0.98 -1.81
C GLU A 143 -22.74 -2.26 -2.59
N GLN A 144 -21.49 -2.50 -2.91
CA GLN A 144 -21.04 -3.76 -3.52
C GLN A 144 -21.29 -4.97 -2.59
N ALA A 145 -20.93 -4.85 -1.30
CA ALA A 145 -21.16 -5.92 -0.33
C ALA A 145 -22.65 -6.22 -0.17
N LYS A 146 -23.49 -5.18 -0.11
CA LYS A 146 -24.95 -5.31 -0.04
C LYS A 146 -25.53 -6.10 -1.23
N GLN A 147 -25.01 -5.88 -2.45
CA GLN A 147 -25.44 -6.62 -3.64
C GLN A 147 -25.12 -8.12 -3.58
N LEU A 148 -24.16 -8.52 -2.77
CA LEU A 148 -23.77 -9.92 -2.54
C LEU A 148 -24.67 -10.61 -1.50
N ASP A 149 -25.52 -9.86 -0.79
CA ASP A 149 -26.47 -10.33 0.22
C ASP A 149 -25.82 -11.29 1.26
N PRO A 150 -24.71 -10.89 1.92
CA PRO A 150 -23.98 -11.76 2.80
C PRO A 150 -24.70 -11.99 4.13
N GLN A 151 -24.61 -13.21 4.66
CA GLN A 151 -25.04 -13.53 6.02
C GLN A 151 -23.99 -13.09 7.07
N ILE A 152 -22.73 -13.06 6.68
CA ILE A 152 -21.59 -12.71 7.53
C ILE A 152 -20.70 -11.69 6.82
N VAL A 153 -20.33 -10.63 7.52
CA VAL A 153 -19.41 -9.60 7.04
C VAL A 153 -18.21 -9.52 7.98
N PHE A 154 -17.03 -9.77 7.44
CA PHE A 154 -15.76 -9.55 8.12
C PHE A 154 -15.19 -8.21 7.69
N LEU A 155 -14.85 -7.35 8.65
CA LEU A 155 -14.26 -6.02 8.41
C LEU A 155 -12.76 -6.07 8.69
N ALA A 156 -11.94 -6.04 7.64
CA ALA A 156 -10.47 -6.05 7.71
C ALA A 156 -9.91 -4.69 7.27
N TYR A 157 -10.26 -3.64 8.01
CA TYR A 157 -9.84 -2.26 7.77
C TYR A 157 -9.03 -1.72 8.94
N GLY A 158 -8.35 -0.62 8.71
CA GLY A 158 -7.78 0.21 9.76
C GLY A 158 -6.31 0.53 9.57
N MET A 159 -5.54 -0.26 8.85
CA MET A 159 -4.11 -0.01 8.65
C MET A 159 -3.86 1.39 8.05
N ASN A 160 -4.60 1.77 7.02
CA ASN A 160 -4.49 3.10 6.40
C ASN A 160 -4.98 4.23 7.33
N ASP A 161 -5.98 3.94 8.18
CA ASP A 161 -6.57 4.95 9.06
C ASP A 161 -5.75 5.14 10.35
N VAL A 162 -4.99 4.14 10.80
CA VAL A 162 -3.96 4.31 11.85
C VAL A 162 -2.96 5.38 11.45
N THR A 163 -2.43 5.32 10.23
CA THR A 163 -1.49 6.33 9.72
C THR A 163 -2.16 7.69 9.55
N LYS A 164 -3.38 7.72 9.04
CA LYS A 164 -4.15 8.95 8.81
C LYS A 164 -4.53 9.66 10.11
N THR A 165 -4.86 8.94 11.16
CA THR A 165 -5.22 9.51 12.46
C THR A 165 -3.99 9.87 13.30
N ASN A 166 -2.82 9.33 12.96
CA ASN A 166 -1.52 9.68 13.55
C ASN A 166 -1.53 9.74 15.09
N GLY A 167 -2.02 8.66 15.72
CA GLY A 167 -2.09 8.52 17.17
C GLY A 167 -3.41 9.00 17.83
N ASP A 168 -4.32 9.62 17.06
CA ASP A 168 -5.65 9.97 17.58
C ASP A 168 -6.58 8.72 17.53
N VAL A 169 -6.45 7.92 18.58
CA VAL A 169 -7.21 6.68 18.73
C VAL A 169 -8.72 6.94 18.85
N ASP A 170 -9.11 8.00 19.54
CA ASP A 170 -10.54 8.31 19.73
C ASP A 170 -11.22 8.70 18.42
N LYS A 171 -10.52 9.45 17.58
CA LYS A 171 -10.98 9.76 16.23
C LYS A 171 -11.12 8.49 15.37
N PHE A 172 -10.13 7.60 15.41
CA PHE A 172 -10.17 6.32 14.70
C PHE A 172 -11.41 5.51 15.10
N ILE A 173 -11.63 5.33 16.41
CA ILE A 173 -12.77 4.57 16.94
C ILE A 173 -14.10 5.19 16.56
N LYS A 174 -14.19 6.53 16.60
CA LYS A 174 -15.39 7.24 16.15
C LYS A 174 -15.66 6.96 14.66
N ASP A 175 -14.66 7.10 13.81
CA ASP A 175 -14.79 6.92 12.38
C ASP A 175 -15.14 5.45 12.04
N TYR A 176 -14.49 4.48 12.70
CA TYR A 176 -14.83 3.04 12.56
C TYR A 176 -16.26 2.75 13.01
N SER A 177 -16.69 3.32 14.14
CA SER A 177 -18.05 3.18 14.65
C SER A 177 -19.09 3.70 13.65
N ASP A 178 -18.79 4.78 12.94
CA ASP A 178 -19.70 5.34 11.93
C ASP A 178 -19.75 4.45 10.68
N VAL A 179 -18.62 3.82 10.29
CA VAL A 179 -18.61 2.77 9.25
C VAL A 179 -19.50 1.60 9.62
N ILE A 180 -19.37 1.07 10.83
CA ILE A 180 -20.20 -0.05 11.30
C ILE A 180 -21.70 0.30 11.22
N LYS A 181 -22.11 1.51 11.64
CA LYS A 181 -23.50 1.96 11.53
C LYS A 181 -24.00 1.99 10.08
N LYS A 182 -23.16 2.43 9.15
CA LYS A 182 -23.49 2.43 7.71
C LYS A 182 -23.71 0.99 7.22
N ILE A 183 -22.83 0.07 7.59
CA ILE A 183 -22.92 -1.35 7.21
C ILE A 183 -24.17 -1.99 7.81
N GLN A 184 -24.44 -1.80 9.10
CA GLN A 184 -25.65 -2.29 9.76
C GLN A 184 -26.94 -1.77 9.11
N LYS A 185 -26.92 -0.50 8.68
CA LYS A 185 -28.06 0.08 7.95
C LYS A 185 -28.25 -0.53 6.55
N ALA A 186 -27.14 -0.80 5.85
CA ALA A 186 -27.16 -1.34 4.49
C ALA A 186 -27.50 -2.85 4.46
N MET A 187 -27.03 -3.59 5.47
CA MET A 187 -27.17 -5.05 5.61
C MET A 187 -27.61 -5.40 7.04
N PRO A 188 -28.89 -5.16 7.39
CA PRO A 188 -29.37 -5.27 8.78
C PRO A 188 -29.37 -6.71 9.31
N ASP A 189 -29.45 -7.70 8.45
CA ASP A 189 -29.52 -9.12 8.81
C ASP A 189 -28.12 -9.78 8.84
N ALA A 190 -27.07 -9.07 8.41
CA ALA A 190 -25.72 -9.60 8.39
C ALA A 190 -25.05 -9.58 9.78
N HIS A 191 -24.40 -10.68 10.13
CA HIS A 191 -23.54 -10.73 11.32
C HIS A 191 -22.18 -10.09 11.01
N ILE A 192 -21.80 -9.07 11.77
CA ILE A 192 -20.56 -8.32 11.57
C ILE A 192 -19.49 -8.82 12.53
N PHE A 193 -18.30 -9.07 11.98
CA PHE A 193 -17.06 -9.34 12.71
C PHE A 193 -16.00 -8.30 12.33
N VAL A 194 -15.31 -7.77 13.30
CA VAL A 194 -14.23 -6.80 13.13
C VAL A 194 -12.90 -7.49 13.39
N ASN A 195 -12.02 -7.47 12.41
CA ASN A 195 -10.65 -7.96 12.57
C ASN A 195 -9.79 -6.90 13.26
N ALA A 196 -8.90 -7.35 14.14
CA ALA A 196 -7.82 -6.53 14.67
C ALA A 196 -7.00 -5.92 13.52
N VAL A 197 -6.49 -4.71 13.71
CA VAL A 197 -5.45 -4.17 12.84
C VAL A 197 -4.18 -4.99 13.05
N PHE A 198 -3.63 -5.53 11.95
CA PHE A 198 -2.48 -6.43 12.04
C PHE A 198 -1.23 -5.75 12.60
N PRO A 199 -0.46 -6.45 13.42
CA PRO A 199 0.83 -5.95 13.86
C PRO A 199 1.80 -5.83 12.69
N VAL A 200 2.73 -4.90 12.79
CA VAL A 200 3.74 -4.64 11.77
C VAL A 200 5.14 -4.94 12.30
N GLN A 201 6.09 -5.12 11.40
CA GLN A 201 7.50 -5.25 11.74
C GLN A 201 8.08 -3.90 12.20
N GLU A 202 9.13 -3.94 13.04
CA GLU A 202 9.84 -2.76 13.53
C GLU A 202 10.30 -1.83 12.39
N SER A 203 10.78 -2.40 11.30
CA SER A 203 11.18 -1.64 10.10
C SER A 203 10.05 -0.84 9.43
N ALA A 204 8.79 -1.21 9.66
CA ALA A 204 7.64 -0.43 9.21
C ALA A 204 7.37 0.74 10.18
N VAL A 205 7.54 0.53 11.47
CA VAL A 205 7.42 1.58 12.50
C VAL A 205 8.49 2.66 12.33
N GLU A 206 9.72 2.27 11.96
CA GLU A 206 10.79 3.23 11.64
C GLU A 206 10.42 4.19 10.50
N LYS A 207 9.66 3.68 9.50
CA LYS A 207 9.22 4.48 8.34
C LYS A 207 7.95 5.28 8.61
N GLU A 208 7.08 4.72 9.42
CA GLU A 208 5.76 5.28 9.76
C GLU A 208 5.50 5.11 11.28
N PRO A 209 5.96 6.08 12.09
CA PRO A 209 5.90 6.01 13.56
C PRO A 209 4.48 5.85 14.14
N ALA A 210 3.44 6.28 13.40
CA ALA A 210 2.06 6.10 13.83
C ALA A 210 1.69 4.63 14.07
N LEU A 211 2.35 3.70 13.36
CA LEU A 211 2.13 2.26 13.47
C LEU A 211 2.57 1.68 14.83
N ALA A 212 3.40 2.38 15.60
CA ALA A 212 3.75 1.97 16.95
C ALA A 212 2.51 1.89 17.89
N ASN A 213 1.45 2.61 17.56
CA ASN A 213 0.25 2.69 18.39
C ASN A 213 -0.80 1.61 18.08
N ILE A 214 -0.57 0.68 17.15
CA ILE A 214 -1.55 -0.35 16.73
C ILE A 214 -2.15 -1.09 17.93
N ALA A 215 -1.37 -1.42 18.93
CA ALA A 215 -1.87 -2.09 20.14
C ALA A 215 -2.97 -1.26 20.86
N ALA A 216 -2.76 0.05 21.01
CA ALA A 216 -3.73 0.95 21.64
C ALA A 216 -5.02 1.11 20.78
N TYR A 217 -4.87 1.10 19.45
CA TYR A 217 -6.01 1.11 18.55
C TYR A 217 -6.83 -0.18 18.69
N ASN A 218 -6.17 -1.34 18.73
CA ASN A 218 -6.82 -2.64 18.89
C ASN A 218 -7.54 -2.79 20.23
N GLU A 219 -6.93 -2.37 21.35
CA GLU A 219 -7.57 -2.35 22.66
C GLU A 219 -8.90 -1.56 22.64
N LYS A 220 -8.90 -0.38 22.07
CA LYS A 220 -10.09 0.46 21.95
C LYS A 220 -11.10 -0.09 20.96
N LEU A 221 -10.62 -0.73 19.88
CA LEU A 221 -11.46 -1.36 18.86
C LEU A 221 -12.22 -2.55 19.45
N GLU A 222 -11.53 -3.40 20.21
CA GLU A 222 -12.12 -4.51 20.96
C GLU A 222 -13.19 -4.03 21.94
N ALA A 223 -12.88 -3.04 22.77
CA ALA A 223 -13.84 -2.47 23.73
C ALA A 223 -15.07 -1.84 23.02
N MET A 224 -14.88 -1.25 21.84
CA MET A 224 -15.99 -0.74 21.03
C MET A 224 -16.87 -1.88 20.51
N CYS A 225 -16.26 -2.97 20.02
CA CYS A 225 -16.97 -4.13 19.50
C CYS A 225 -17.77 -4.81 20.60
N GLU A 226 -17.19 -5.00 21.80
CA GLU A 226 -17.86 -5.52 22.98
C GLU A 226 -19.10 -4.69 23.34
N LYS A 227 -18.93 -3.36 23.46
CA LYS A 227 -20.03 -2.44 23.75
C LYS A 227 -21.17 -2.49 22.72
N LYS A 228 -20.84 -2.77 21.47
CA LYS A 228 -21.80 -2.88 20.36
C LYS A 228 -22.34 -4.28 20.14
N GLN A 229 -21.86 -5.28 20.90
CA GLN A 229 -22.18 -6.70 20.71
C GLN A 229 -21.85 -7.21 19.30
N ILE A 230 -20.71 -6.78 18.77
CA ILE A 230 -20.15 -7.18 17.48
C ILE A 230 -18.95 -8.09 17.73
N GLY A 231 -18.80 -9.14 16.93
CA GLY A 231 -17.65 -10.03 17.01
C GLY A 231 -16.32 -9.31 16.78
N TYR A 232 -15.32 -9.61 17.60
CA TYR A 232 -13.94 -9.12 17.42
C TYR A 232 -13.01 -10.32 17.26
N ILE A 233 -12.06 -10.25 16.32
CA ILE A 233 -11.15 -11.35 15.94
C ILE A 233 -9.72 -10.86 15.93
#